data_448e796f1b9571cae4115e55ae57887f
#
_entry.id   448e796f1b9571cae4115e55ae57887f
#
_cell.length_a   1.000
_cell.length_b   1.000
_cell.length_c   1.000
_cell.angle_alpha   90.00
_cell.angle_beta   90.00
_cell.angle_gamma   90.00
#
_symmetry.space_group_name_H-M   'P 1'
#
loop_
_entity.id
_entity.type
_entity.pdbx_description
1 polymer ?
#
loop_
_entity_poly.entity_id
_entity_poly.type
_entity_poly.pdbx_seq_one_letter_code
_entity_poly.pdbx_strand_id
1 'polypeptide(L)'
;MTSARILATVLSAGSLILAAPAIAHADDWGSAQVVAGRERVKVTVTGTQYPVGHCRIDPSIGTPDTQSIAMHPSGTIVINNLKPGTHRVAVWCPQGGVISETDVQVQPGNLLLDLQDQAYAAAGSSDKVTDPALR
;
A
#
# COMPACT_ATOMS: atom_id res chain seq x y z
N MET A 1 46.92 47.83 10.66
CA MET A 1 46.49 46.56 11.31
C MET A 1 45.00 46.37 11.06
N THR A 2 44.69 45.58 10.04
CA THR A 2 43.34 45.39 9.54
C THR A 2 42.95 43.93 9.80
N SER A 3 42.07 43.70 10.80
CA SER A 3 41.60 42.39 11.14
C SER A 3 40.39 42.04 10.25
N ALA A 4 40.56 41.12 9.33
CA ALA A 4 39.52 40.56 8.52
C ALA A 4 38.72 39.53 9.35
N ARG A 5 37.43 39.82 9.60
CA ARG A 5 36.51 38.87 10.20
C ARG A 5 35.91 38.01 9.09
N ILE A 6 36.25 36.74 9.08
CA ILE A 6 35.65 35.74 8.20
C ILE A 6 34.34 35.29 8.83
N LEU A 7 33.23 35.63 8.21
CA LEU A 7 31.91 35.08 8.51
C LEU A 7 31.79 33.71 7.85
N ALA A 8 31.84 32.68 8.65
CA ALA A 8 31.51 31.31 8.21
C ALA A 8 29.98 31.14 8.17
N THR A 9 29.43 31.13 6.97
CA THR A 9 28.03 30.77 6.74
C THR A 9 27.89 29.26 6.79
N VAL A 10 27.27 28.75 7.85
CA VAL A 10 26.93 27.32 7.96
C VAL A 10 25.67 27.09 7.13
N LEU A 11 25.84 26.49 5.96
CA LEU A 11 24.75 25.93 5.18
C LEU A 11 24.31 24.60 5.84
N SER A 12 23.22 24.64 6.59
CA SER A 12 22.55 23.42 7.04
C SER A 12 21.85 22.78 5.85
N ALA A 13 22.50 21.78 5.27
CA ALA A 13 21.86 20.88 4.31
C ALA A 13 20.80 20.05 5.04
N GLY A 14 19.54 20.40 4.87
CA GLY A 14 18.40 19.60 5.33
C GLY A 14 18.39 18.28 4.57
N SER A 15 18.73 17.19 5.26
CA SER A 15 18.59 15.84 4.72
C SER A 15 17.11 15.52 4.61
N LEU A 16 16.55 15.57 3.41
CA LEU A 16 15.29 14.95 3.07
C LEU A 16 15.47 13.45 3.17
N ILE A 17 15.08 12.87 4.30
CA ILE A 17 14.95 11.42 4.43
C ILE A 17 13.71 11.04 3.62
N LEU A 18 13.91 10.69 2.36
CA LEU A 18 12.95 9.92 1.59
C LEU A 18 12.85 8.57 2.28
N ALA A 19 11.78 8.36 3.05
CA ALA A 19 11.41 7.05 3.54
C ALA A 19 11.11 6.18 2.32
N ALA A 20 12.09 5.43 1.85
CA ALA A 20 11.87 4.38 0.89
C ALA A 20 10.91 3.37 1.53
N PRO A 21 9.86 2.89 0.82
CA PRO A 21 9.05 1.81 1.33
C PRO A 21 9.98 0.64 1.62
N ALA A 22 9.95 0.16 2.87
CA ALA A 22 10.70 -1.01 3.27
C ALA A 22 10.14 -2.19 2.47
N ILE A 23 10.86 -2.60 1.42
CA ILE A 23 10.59 -3.85 0.74
C ILE A 23 11.15 -4.92 1.68
N ALA A 24 10.26 -5.53 2.47
CA ALA A 24 10.60 -6.73 3.19
C ALA A 24 10.85 -7.82 2.15
N HIS A 25 12.11 -8.12 1.89
CA HIS A 25 12.50 -9.31 1.16
C HIS A 25 12.21 -10.51 2.06
N ALA A 26 11.03 -11.09 1.93
CA ALA A 26 10.82 -12.46 2.36
C ALA A 26 11.50 -13.33 1.30
N ASP A 27 12.45 -14.15 1.74
CA ASP A 27 13.18 -15.11 0.93
C ASP A 27 12.24 -15.81 -0.05
N ASP A 28 12.51 -15.80 -1.35
CA ASP A 28 11.95 -16.56 -2.49
C ASP A 28 10.47 -17.01 -2.48
N TRP A 29 9.70 -16.64 -1.47
CA TRP A 29 8.31 -17.06 -1.25
C TRP A 29 7.26 -16.10 -1.84
N GLY A 30 7.70 -15.05 -2.51
CA GLY A 30 6.86 -14.03 -3.08
C GLY A 30 6.92 -12.70 -2.36
N SER A 31 6.32 -11.69 -2.97
CA SER A 31 6.20 -10.35 -2.42
C SER A 31 4.77 -9.84 -2.53
N ALA A 32 4.37 -8.98 -1.61
CA ALA A 32 3.08 -8.33 -1.65
C ALA A 32 3.25 -6.81 -1.62
N GLN A 33 2.51 -6.12 -2.48
CA GLN A 33 2.36 -4.68 -2.45
C GLN A 33 0.96 -4.34 -1.96
N VAL A 34 0.88 -3.46 -0.97
CA VAL A 34 -0.39 -3.00 -0.40
C VAL A 34 -0.52 -1.50 -0.63
N VAL A 35 -1.62 -1.09 -1.24
CA VAL A 35 -1.93 0.31 -1.52
C VAL A 35 -3.28 0.65 -0.92
N ALA A 36 -3.32 1.65 -0.03
CA ALA A 36 -4.56 2.14 0.55
C ALA A 36 -5.22 3.21 -0.33
N GLY A 37 -6.54 3.20 -0.32
CA GLY A 37 -7.38 4.20 -0.94
C GLY A 37 -8.50 4.65 -0.02
N ARG A 38 -9.60 5.14 -0.60
CA ARG A 38 -10.80 5.55 0.12
C ARG A 38 -11.66 4.35 0.47
N GLU A 39 -11.75 4.00 1.76
CA GLU A 39 -12.49 2.83 2.28
C GLU A 39 -12.10 1.50 1.61
N ARG A 40 -10.88 1.42 1.07
CA ARG A 40 -10.39 0.23 0.37
C ARG A 40 -8.88 0.08 0.44
N VAL A 41 -8.43 -1.14 0.19
CA VAL A 41 -7.03 -1.44 -0.07
C VAL A 41 -6.92 -2.31 -1.32
N LYS A 42 -5.85 -2.11 -2.09
CA LYS A 42 -5.46 -2.98 -3.19
C LYS A 42 -4.23 -3.78 -2.76
N VAL A 43 -4.29 -5.07 -2.93
CA VAL A 43 -3.16 -5.97 -2.65
C VAL A 43 -2.77 -6.68 -3.94
N THR A 44 -1.49 -6.61 -4.28
CA THR A 44 -0.91 -7.31 -5.42
C THR A 44 0.18 -8.24 -4.91
N VAL A 45 0.04 -9.53 -5.21
CA VAL A 45 1.00 -10.58 -4.82
C VAL A 45 1.68 -11.12 -6.05
N THR A 46 3.01 -11.21 -6.01
CA THR A 46 3.83 -11.69 -7.13
C THR A 46 4.94 -12.62 -6.63
N GLY A 47 5.50 -13.42 -7.54
CA GLY A 47 6.70 -14.23 -7.27
C GLY A 47 6.48 -15.40 -6.32
N THR A 48 5.23 -15.84 -6.06
CA THR A 48 4.97 -16.99 -5.21
C THR A 48 5.29 -18.28 -5.94
N GLN A 49 5.75 -19.30 -5.20
CA GLN A 49 5.95 -20.66 -5.73
C GLN A 49 4.63 -21.42 -5.92
N TYR A 50 3.54 -20.90 -5.37
CA TYR A 50 2.20 -21.44 -5.51
C TYR A 50 1.34 -20.55 -6.41
N PRO A 51 0.24 -21.13 -6.95
CA PRO A 51 -0.79 -20.31 -7.56
C PRO A 51 -1.24 -19.21 -6.59
N VAL A 52 -1.23 -17.98 -7.05
CA VAL A 52 -1.54 -16.81 -6.21
C VAL A 52 -2.92 -16.94 -5.55
N GLY A 53 -3.87 -17.58 -6.22
CA GLY A 53 -5.21 -17.83 -5.69
C GLY A 53 -5.27 -18.69 -4.41
N HIS A 54 -4.16 -19.30 -4.01
CA HIS A 54 -4.07 -20.05 -2.74
C HIS A 54 -3.60 -19.18 -1.57
N CYS A 55 -3.10 -17.98 -1.84
CA CYS A 55 -2.77 -17.02 -0.78
C CYS A 55 -4.04 -16.43 -0.17
N ARG A 56 -3.92 -15.87 1.03
CA ARG A 56 -5.01 -15.23 1.74
C ARG A 56 -4.57 -13.89 2.28
N ILE A 57 -5.52 -12.98 2.41
CA ILE A 57 -5.29 -11.64 2.91
C ILE A 57 -6.18 -11.41 4.12
N ASP A 58 -5.60 -10.85 5.18
CA ASP A 58 -6.35 -10.24 6.26
C ASP A 58 -6.12 -8.73 6.22
N PRO A 59 -7.15 -7.93 5.91
CA PRO A 59 -7.01 -6.48 5.81
C PRO A 59 -7.00 -5.76 7.15
N SER A 60 -7.21 -6.47 8.25
CA SER A 60 -7.36 -5.86 9.58
C SER A 60 -6.85 -6.79 10.69
N ILE A 61 -5.69 -7.42 10.49
CA ILE A 61 -5.14 -8.39 11.45
C ILE A 61 -4.98 -7.76 12.84
N GLY A 62 -5.34 -8.53 13.86
CA GLY A 62 -5.27 -8.11 15.26
C GLY A 62 -6.44 -7.23 15.73
N THR A 63 -7.49 -7.09 14.94
CA THR A 63 -8.72 -6.37 15.30
C THR A 63 -9.92 -7.32 15.32
N PRO A 64 -11.07 -6.90 15.92
CA PRO A 64 -12.32 -7.68 15.83
C PRO A 64 -12.86 -7.85 14.41
N ASP A 65 -12.42 -7.00 13.47
CA ASP A 65 -12.83 -7.04 12.06
C ASP A 65 -11.92 -7.95 11.20
N THR A 66 -11.07 -8.76 11.84
CA THR A 66 -10.19 -9.72 11.19
C THR A 66 -10.96 -10.66 10.25
N GLN A 67 -10.53 -10.74 9.00
CA GLN A 67 -11.10 -11.58 7.97
C GLN A 67 -10.00 -12.22 7.14
N SER A 68 -10.16 -13.50 6.80
CA SER A 68 -9.25 -14.20 5.90
C SER A 68 -9.89 -14.31 4.52
N ILE A 69 -9.46 -13.46 3.59
CA ILE A 69 -10.02 -13.35 2.25
C ILE A 69 -9.13 -14.11 1.27
N ALA A 70 -9.74 -14.95 0.43
CA ALA A 70 -8.99 -15.66 -0.60
C ALA A 70 -8.43 -14.69 -1.65
N MET A 71 -7.17 -14.87 -2.02
CA MET A 71 -6.54 -14.07 -3.05
C MET A 71 -7.16 -14.35 -4.42
N HIS A 72 -7.29 -13.33 -5.23
CA HIS A 72 -7.75 -13.45 -6.61
C HIS A 72 -6.70 -14.17 -7.48
N PRO A 73 -7.10 -15.06 -8.41
CA PRO A 73 -6.15 -15.77 -9.27
C PRO A 73 -5.24 -14.88 -10.12
N SER A 74 -5.65 -13.65 -10.41
CA SER A 74 -4.82 -12.66 -11.13
C SER A 74 -3.65 -12.11 -10.32
N GLY A 75 -3.57 -12.40 -9.02
CA GLY A 75 -2.57 -11.84 -8.14
C GLY A 75 -2.90 -10.45 -7.60
N THR A 76 -4.06 -9.89 -7.95
CA THR A 76 -4.49 -8.58 -7.50
C THR A 76 -5.93 -8.64 -6.99
N ILE A 77 -6.18 -8.01 -5.85
CA ILE A 77 -7.52 -7.87 -5.28
C ILE A 77 -7.69 -6.47 -4.70
N VAL A 78 -8.90 -5.91 -4.85
CA VAL A 78 -9.33 -4.70 -4.14
C VAL A 78 -10.37 -5.09 -3.10
N ILE A 79 -10.06 -4.80 -1.84
CA ILE A 79 -10.95 -5.05 -0.70
C ILE A 79 -11.61 -3.73 -0.34
N ASN A 80 -12.92 -3.68 -0.45
CA ASN A 80 -13.74 -2.49 -0.23
C ASN A 80 -14.40 -2.50 1.17
N ASN A 81 -15.06 -1.40 1.51
CA ASN A 81 -15.83 -1.22 2.75
C ASN A 81 -14.98 -1.31 4.03
N LEU A 82 -13.72 -0.91 3.95
CA LEU A 82 -12.88 -0.78 5.11
C LEU A 82 -13.16 0.54 5.83
N LYS A 83 -13.17 0.50 7.15
CA LYS A 83 -13.31 1.71 7.97
C LYS A 83 -12.09 2.63 7.75
N PRO A 84 -12.28 3.97 7.71
CA PRO A 84 -11.14 4.89 7.69
C PRO A 84 -10.26 4.71 8.92
N GLY A 85 -8.94 4.81 8.72
CA GLY A 85 -7.96 4.67 9.80
C GLY A 85 -6.80 3.77 9.42
N THR A 86 -5.96 3.45 10.40
CA THR A 86 -4.80 2.57 10.21
C THR A 86 -5.25 1.12 10.23
N HIS A 87 -4.86 0.38 9.20
CA HIS A 87 -5.08 -1.06 9.08
C HIS A 87 -3.76 -1.78 8.94
N ARG A 88 -3.59 -2.86 9.69
CA ARG A 88 -2.48 -3.80 9.48
C ARG A 88 -2.96 -4.89 8.53
N VAL A 89 -2.43 -4.88 7.33
CA VAL A 89 -2.75 -5.83 6.28
C VAL A 89 -1.71 -6.94 6.27
N ALA A 90 -2.16 -8.19 6.44
CA ALA A 90 -1.30 -9.36 6.35
C ALA A 90 -1.63 -10.16 5.10
N VAL A 91 -0.59 -10.68 4.46
CA VAL A 91 -0.69 -11.60 3.32
C VAL A 91 -0.02 -12.91 3.70
N TRP A 92 -0.78 -13.99 3.61
CA TRP A 92 -0.34 -15.33 3.93
C TRP A 92 -0.41 -16.22 2.70
N CYS A 93 0.63 -17.01 2.47
CA CYS A 93 0.70 -18.00 1.39
C CYS A 93 1.11 -19.37 1.93
N PRO A 94 0.67 -20.50 1.31
CA PRO A 94 0.82 -21.83 1.88
C PRO A 94 2.25 -22.25 2.20
N GLN A 95 3.26 -21.76 1.50
CA GLN A 95 4.66 -22.13 1.78
C GLN A 95 5.45 -21.06 2.51
N GLY A 96 5.14 -19.81 2.33
CA GLY A 96 5.88 -18.72 2.99
C GLY A 96 5.31 -18.33 4.36
N GLY A 97 4.15 -18.85 4.72
CA GLY A 97 3.41 -18.34 5.85
C GLY A 97 2.99 -16.88 5.62
N VAL A 98 3.22 -16.01 6.58
CA VAL A 98 3.00 -14.56 6.40
C VAL A 98 4.14 -13.98 5.59
N ILE A 99 3.88 -13.65 4.32
CA ILE A 99 4.87 -13.06 3.41
C ILE A 99 4.95 -11.55 3.50
N SER A 100 3.93 -10.91 4.06
CA SER A 100 3.90 -9.45 4.24
C SER A 100 2.96 -9.07 5.38
N GLU A 101 3.41 -8.13 6.22
CA GLU A 101 2.57 -7.37 7.13
C GLU A 101 2.89 -5.89 6.90
N THR A 102 1.86 -5.09 6.59
CA THR A 102 2.03 -3.69 6.24
C THR A 102 0.94 -2.85 6.91
N ASP A 103 1.35 -1.81 7.63
CA ASP A 103 0.41 -0.81 8.15
C ASP A 103 0.11 0.20 7.05
N VAL A 104 -1.18 0.40 6.76
CA VAL A 104 -1.64 1.34 5.74
C VAL A 104 -2.71 2.26 6.31
N GLN A 105 -2.80 3.47 5.78
CA GLN A 105 -3.81 4.44 6.17
C GLN A 105 -4.94 4.46 5.15
N VAL A 106 -6.08 3.92 5.54
CA VAL A 106 -7.32 3.94 4.74
C VAL A 106 -8.00 5.29 4.93
N GLN A 107 -8.29 5.96 3.81
CA GLN A 107 -8.93 7.27 3.80
C GLN A 107 -10.46 7.15 3.88
N PRO A 108 -11.16 8.18 4.40
CA PRO A 108 -12.61 8.22 4.36
C PRO A 108 -13.13 8.27 2.92
N GLY A 109 -14.32 7.67 2.71
CA GLY A 109 -15.01 7.70 1.43
C GLY A 109 -15.35 9.13 1.00
N ASN A 110 -15.41 9.33 -0.32
CA ASN A 110 -15.86 10.58 -0.93
C ASN A 110 -16.71 10.24 -2.16
N LEU A 111 -18.02 10.32 -2.00
CA LEU A 111 -18.97 9.92 -3.03
C LEU A 111 -18.74 10.62 -4.39
N LEU A 112 -18.41 11.90 -4.39
CA LEU A 112 -18.19 12.64 -5.64
C LEU A 112 -16.92 12.18 -6.35
N LEU A 113 -15.82 12.01 -5.61
CA LEU A 113 -14.57 11.49 -6.16
C LEU A 113 -14.72 10.04 -6.61
N ASP A 114 -15.44 9.22 -5.87
CA ASP A 114 -15.65 7.81 -6.23
C ASP A 114 -16.48 7.65 -7.51
N LEU A 115 -17.52 8.49 -7.70
CA LEU A 115 -18.28 8.54 -8.95
C LEU A 115 -17.42 9.03 -10.12
N GLN A 116 -16.58 10.04 -9.90
CA GLN A 116 -15.64 10.54 -10.90
C GLN A 116 -14.64 9.47 -11.30
N ASP A 117 -14.05 8.77 -10.33
CA ASP A 117 -13.10 7.69 -10.58
C ASP A 117 -13.72 6.54 -11.38
N GLN A 118 -14.97 6.17 -11.06
CA GLN A 118 -15.72 5.17 -11.82
C GLN A 118 -15.94 5.62 -13.28
N ALA A 119 -16.25 6.90 -13.52
CA ALA A 119 -16.41 7.44 -14.84
C ALA A 119 -15.10 7.40 -15.63
N TYR A 120 -13.97 7.76 -15.02
CA TYR A 120 -12.66 7.67 -15.65
C TYR A 120 -12.24 6.23 -15.96
N ALA A 121 -12.47 5.31 -15.01
CA ALA A 121 -12.19 3.90 -15.23
C ALA A 121 -13.02 3.32 -16.38
N ALA A 122 -14.33 3.65 -16.46
CA ALA A 122 -15.21 3.23 -17.54
C ALA A 122 -14.82 3.82 -18.91
N ALA A 123 -14.25 5.03 -18.93
CA ALA A 123 -13.76 5.70 -20.13
C ALA A 123 -12.34 5.25 -20.56
N GLY A 124 -11.70 4.34 -19.82
CA GLY A 124 -10.33 3.89 -20.08
C GLY A 124 -9.25 4.91 -19.70
N SER A 125 -9.59 5.89 -18.87
CA SER A 125 -8.68 6.95 -18.41
C SER A 125 -8.22 6.69 -16.96
N SER A 126 -7.70 5.50 -16.70
CA SER A 126 -7.26 5.09 -15.36
C SER A 126 -6.14 5.95 -14.77
N ASP A 127 -5.39 6.65 -15.62
CA ASP A 127 -4.39 7.64 -15.22
C ASP A 127 -4.99 8.85 -14.48
N LYS A 128 -6.28 9.13 -14.69
CA LYS A 128 -7.03 10.23 -14.05
C LYS A 128 -7.74 9.82 -12.77
N VAL A 129 -7.76 8.54 -12.46
CA VAL A 129 -8.34 8.03 -11.21
C VAL A 129 -7.58 8.60 -10.03
N THR A 130 -8.29 9.20 -9.07
CA THR A 130 -7.67 9.87 -7.92
C THR A 130 -7.37 8.92 -6.78
N ASP A 131 -8.07 7.79 -6.68
CA ASP A 131 -7.84 6.77 -5.67
C ASP A 131 -6.71 5.82 -6.10
N PRO A 132 -5.58 5.76 -5.35
CA PRO A 132 -4.46 4.90 -5.71
C PRO A 132 -4.81 3.41 -5.75
N ALA A 133 -5.81 2.97 -4.99
CA ALA A 133 -6.25 1.57 -4.96
C ALA A 133 -7.06 1.15 -6.20
N LEU A 134 -7.46 2.10 -7.05
CA LEU A 134 -8.18 1.83 -8.29
C LEU A 134 -7.33 1.95 -9.56
N ARG A 135 -6.06 2.33 -9.42
CA ARG A 135 -5.10 2.43 -10.53
C ARG A 135 -4.47 1.10 -10.88
#